data_4a4d0cd62ccb682cf951380f48f7b247
#
_entry.id   4a4d0cd62ccb682cf951380f48f7b247
#
_cell.length_a   1.000
_cell.length_b   1.000
_cell.length_c   1.000
_cell.angle_alpha   90.00
_cell.angle_beta   90.00
_cell.angle_gamma   90.00
#
_symmetry.space_group_name_H-M   'P 1'
#
loop_
_entity.id
_entity.type
_entity.pdbx_description
1 polymer ?
#
loop_
_entity_poly.entity_id
_entity_poly.type
_entity_poly.pdbx_seq_one_letter_code
_entity_poly.pdbx_strand_id
1 'polypeptide(L)'
;LGHDRVSILDGGMAAWLADMKADRKTPRNPLRRGPEKNPPQQFVPSIRQDMLMNVTSVSQARARGHAALDARPTMQYLGLQQSSSVMAPGTLKGAVSLPGQWVTENSGGHFRPASALQKLLAVAGVGPASDMFVFCNTGHWASLTWFVASELLGHKQVRLYDGSLADWTAIRSAGTSEPLVQKIRLN
;
A
#
# COMPACT_ATOMS: atom_id res chain seq x y z
N LEU A 1 -14.40 6.09 3.69
CA LEU A 1 -15.04 7.42 3.69
C LEU A 1 -16.56 7.35 3.54
N GLY A 2 -17.17 6.14 3.48
CA GLY A 2 -18.62 5.97 3.29
C GLY A 2 -19.08 6.08 1.84
N HIS A 3 -18.15 6.05 0.89
CA HIS A 3 -18.44 5.96 -0.53
C HIS A 3 -18.45 4.48 -0.95
N ASP A 4 -19.62 3.89 -1.12
CA ASP A 4 -19.83 2.45 -1.34
C ASP A 4 -19.95 2.07 -2.82
N ARG A 5 -20.20 3.05 -3.71
CA ARG A 5 -20.22 2.85 -5.17
C ARG A 5 -18.88 3.25 -5.81
N VAL A 6 -17.83 2.53 -5.48
CA VAL A 6 -16.47 2.77 -5.99
C VAL A 6 -15.87 1.46 -6.49
N SER A 7 -15.09 1.51 -7.55
CA SER A 7 -14.37 0.37 -8.11
C SER A 7 -12.96 0.78 -8.50
N ILE A 8 -12.05 -0.16 -8.46
CA ILE A 8 -10.70 0.01 -8.99
C ILE A 8 -10.65 -0.62 -10.38
N LEU A 9 -10.19 0.16 -11.35
CA LEU A 9 -9.94 -0.36 -12.70
C LEU A 9 -8.67 -1.21 -12.68
N ASP A 10 -8.83 -2.52 -12.88
CA ASP A 10 -7.70 -3.43 -12.94
C ASP A 10 -6.80 -3.12 -14.15
N GLY A 11 -5.50 -3.00 -13.91
CA GLY A 11 -4.54 -2.51 -14.90
C GLY A 11 -4.52 -0.99 -15.08
N GLY A 12 -5.44 -0.26 -14.44
CA GLY A 12 -5.46 1.20 -14.38
C GLY A 12 -5.45 1.88 -15.76
N MET A 13 -4.89 3.08 -15.82
CA MET A 13 -4.80 3.87 -17.05
C MET A 13 -3.98 3.16 -18.15
N ALA A 14 -3.02 2.31 -17.78
CA ALA A 14 -2.23 1.58 -18.77
C ALA A 14 -3.08 0.58 -19.57
N ALA A 15 -3.93 -0.18 -18.90
CA ALA A 15 -4.87 -1.11 -19.55
C ALA A 15 -5.91 -0.35 -20.39
N TRP A 16 -6.46 0.74 -19.85
CA TRP A 16 -7.38 1.62 -20.58
C TRP A 16 -6.79 2.12 -21.89
N LEU A 17 -5.55 2.60 -21.87
CA LEU A 17 -4.85 3.09 -23.06
C LEU A 17 -4.52 1.97 -24.05
N ALA A 18 -4.23 0.77 -23.57
CA ALA A 18 -3.99 -0.40 -24.42
C ALA A 18 -5.28 -0.79 -25.15
N ASP A 19 -6.41 -0.84 -24.47
CA ASP A 19 -7.73 -1.12 -25.04
C ASP A 19 -8.10 -0.10 -26.13
N MET A 20 -7.89 1.19 -25.87
CA MET A 20 -8.12 2.25 -26.86
C MET A 20 -7.26 2.09 -28.12
N LYS A 21 -6.01 1.64 -27.98
CA LYS A 21 -5.13 1.39 -29.13
C LYS A 21 -5.56 0.19 -29.94
N ALA A 22 -6.13 -0.82 -29.29
CA ALA A 22 -6.63 -2.03 -29.96
C ALA A 22 -7.88 -1.75 -30.79
N ASP A 23 -8.78 -0.89 -30.31
CA ASP A 23 -10.03 -0.51 -31.00
C ASP A 23 -9.90 0.90 -31.64
N ARG A 24 -9.15 0.97 -32.72
CA ARG A 24 -8.84 2.24 -33.43
C ARG A 24 -10.03 2.90 -34.10
N LYS A 25 -11.08 2.16 -34.45
CA LYS A 25 -12.21 2.70 -35.24
C LYS A 25 -13.34 3.29 -34.38
N THR A 26 -13.64 2.67 -33.26
CA THR A 26 -14.69 3.11 -32.34
C THR A 26 -14.32 2.76 -30.91
N PRO A 27 -13.42 3.53 -30.27
CA PRO A 27 -13.02 3.21 -28.90
C PRO A 27 -14.27 3.26 -28.00
N ARG A 28 -14.56 2.14 -27.32
CA ARG A 28 -15.70 2.03 -26.41
C ARG A 28 -15.62 3.06 -25.28
N ASN A 29 -14.41 3.44 -24.91
CA ASN A 29 -14.12 4.32 -23.78
C ASN A 29 -13.10 5.41 -24.19
N PRO A 30 -13.55 6.47 -24.92
CA PRO A 30 -12.63 7.49 -25.38
C PRO A 30 -12.09 8.34 -24.22
N LEU A 31 -10.79 8.72 -24.31
CA LEU A 31 -10.23 9.72 -23.41
C LEU A 31 -10.79 11.10 -23.74
N ARG A 32 -11.23 11.78 -22.68
CA ARG A 32 -11.57 13.19 -22.74
C ARG A 32 -10.51 14.01 -22.02
N ARG A 33 -10.25 15.21 -22.49
CA ARG A 33 -9.32 16.15 -21.85
C ARG A 33 -10.10 17.34 -21.29
N GLY A 34 -9.60 17.88 -20.18
CA GLY A 34 -10.17 19.02 -19.50
C GLY A 34 -10.97 18.62 -18.24
N PRO A 35 -11.42 19.61 -17.46
CA PRO A 35 -12.20 19.35 -16.27
C PRO A 35 -13.59 18.80 -16.61
N GLU A 36 -14.05 17.80 -15.88
CA GLU A 36 -15.42 17.35 -15.94
C GLU A 36 -16.37 18.44 -15.40
N LYS A 37 -17.46 18.68 -16.14
CA LYS A 37 -18.49 19.65 -15.74
C LYS A 37 -19.60 18.96 -14.96
N ASN A 38 -19.27 18.36 -13.84
CA ASN A 38 -20.26 17.81 -12.94
C ASN A 38 -20.76 18.89 -11.96
N PRO A 39 -22.07 18.94 -11.67
CA PRO A 39 -22.57 19.86 -10.64
C PRO A 39 -21.91 19.52 -9.29
N PRO A 40 -21.61 20.54 -8.48
CA PRO A 40 -21.11 20.31 -7.13
C PRO A 40 -22.06 19.43 -6.31
N GLN A 41 -21.50 18.49 -5.58
CA GLN A 41 -22.23 17.62 -4.65
C GLN A 41 -21.65 17.76 -3.25
N GLN A 42 -22.52 17.73 -2.25
CA GLN A 42 -22.09 17.68 -0.87
C GLN A 42 -21.80 16.23 -0.50
N PHE A 43 -20.58 15.96 -0.03
CA PHE A 43 -20.19 14.66 0.50
C PHE A 43 -19.80 14.81 1.97
N VAL A 44 -20.44 14.03 2.83
CA VAL A 44 -20.11 13.96 4.25
C VAL A 44 -19.28 12.70 4.50
N PRO A 45 -17.98 12.82 4.75
CA PRO A 45 -17.13 11.66 4.92
C PRO A 45 -17.41 10.93 6.25
N SER A 46 -17.45 9.61 6.21
CA SER A 46 -17.45 8.74 7.37
C SER A 46 -16.18 7.89 7.36
N ILE A 47 -15.21 8.24 8.20
CA ILE A 47 -13.90 7.57 8.19
C ILE A 47 -14.01 6.23 8.92
N ARG A 48 -13.60 5.16 8.26
CA ARG A 48 -13.49 3.82 8.85
C ARG A 48 -12.17 3.69 9.60
N GLN A 49 -12.21 4.03 10.89
CA GLN A 49 -11.04 3.98 11.77
C GLN A 49 -10.52 2.55 12.01
N ASP A 50 -11.37 1.55 11.84
CA ASP A 50 -11.02 0.13 11.93
C ASP A 50 -10.00 -0.31 10.88
N MET A 51 -9.93 0.37 9.74
CA MET A 51 -9.00 0.09 8.63
C MET A 51 -7.66 0.81 8.78
N LEU A 52 -7.59 1.88 9.57
CA LEU A 52 -6.44 2.77 9.65
C LEU A 52 -5.65 2.58 10.95
N MET A 53 -4.37 2.88 10.87
CA MET A 53 -3.47 2.90 12.02
C MET A 53 -2.70 4.22 12.08
N ASN A 54 -2.42 4.64 13.29
CA ASN A 54 -1.47 5.71 13.61
C ASN A 54 -0.24 5.12 14.32
N VAL A 55 0.75 5.94 14.64
CA VAL A 55 1.99 5.53 15.31
C VAL A 55 1.73 4.74 16.60
N THR A 56 0.78 5.18 17.42
CA THR A 56 0.46 4.51 18.69
C THR A 56 -0.08 3.10 18.45
N SER A 57 -1.05 2.95 17.54
CA SER A 57 -1.64 1.65 17.22
C SER A 57 -0.64 0.72 16.52
N VAL A 58 0.28 1.26 15.70
CA VAL A 58 1.39 0.50 15.12
C VAL A 58 2.33 -0.03 16.20
N SER A 59 2.73 0.81 17.15
CA SER A 59 3.57 0.40 18.27
C SER A 59 2.91 -0.72 19.10
N GLN A 60 1.62 -0.61 19.38
CA GLN A 60 0.84 -1.63 20.09
C GLN A 60 0.73 -2.94 19.29
N ALA A 61 0.46 -2.86 17.97
CA ALA A 61 0.35 -4.02 17.10
C ALA A 61 1.68 -4.79 17.03
N ARG A 62 2.81 -4.06 16.92
CA ARG A 62 4.15 -4.65 16.94
C ARG A 62 4.45 -5.35 18.27
N ALA A 63 4.10 -4.74 19.40
CA ALA A 63 4.26 -5.34 20.72
C ALA A 63 3.46 -6.65 20.88
N ARG A 64 2.33 -6.77 20.16
CA ARG A 64 1.49 -7.99 20.11
C ARG A 64 1.95 -9.02 19.08
N GLY A 65 3.01 -8.73 18.31
CA GLY A 65 3.54 -9.64 17.29
C GLY A 65 2.76 -9.66 15.97
N HIS A 66 1.96 -8.62 15.68
CA HIS A 66 1.30 -8.50 14.38
C HIS A 66 2.32 -8.41 13.24
N ALA A 67 2.04 -9.04 12.13
CA ALA A 67 2.91 -8.99 10.96
C ALA A 67 2.95 -7.56 10.38
N ALA A 68 4.16 -7.06 10.16
CA ALA A 68 4.41 -5.75 9.58
C ALA A 68 4.92 -5.92 8.14
N LEU A 69 4.15 -5.51 7.15
CA LEU A 69 4.50 -5.62 5.73
C LEU A 69 5.00 -4.29 5.19
N ASP A 70 6.26 -4.27 4.76
CA ASP A 70 6.87 -3.12 4.11
C ASP A 70 6.65 -3.21 2.59
N ALA A 71 5.76 -2.35 2.08
CA ALA A 71 5.38 -2.31 0.67
C ALA A 71 6.32 -1.46 -0.21
N ARG A 72 7.45 -0.98 0.33
CA ARG A 72 8.43 -0.21 -0.42
C ARG A 72 9.29 -1.08 -1.33
N PRO A 73 9.98 -0.48 -2.33
CA PRO A 73 11.01 -1.17 -3.08
C PRO A 73 12.07 -1.82 -2.17
N THR A 74 12.56 -2.99 -2.56
CA THR A 74 13.51 -3.79 -1.78
C THR A 74 14.75 -3.00 -1.34
N MET A 75 15.27 -2.13 -2.19
CA MET A 75 16.42 -1.27 -1.85
C MET A 75 16.16 -0.37 -0.65
N GLN A 76 14.94 0.15 -0.51
CA GLN A 76 14.53 0.98 0.63
C GLN A 76 14.32 0.14 1.89
N TYR A 77 13.71 -1.05 1.76
CA TYR A 77 13.58 -2.01 2.85
C TYR A 77 14.94 -2.42 3.43
N LEU A 78 15.92 -2.66 2.56
CA LEU A 78 17.28 -3.04 2.96
C LEU A 78 18.07 -1.88 3.62
N GLY A 79 17.63 -0.63 3.44
CA GLY A 79 18.33 0.55 3.92
C GLY A 79 19.39 1.10 2.96
N LEU A 80 19.45 0.56 1.72
CA LEU A 80 20.43 0.96 0.70
C LEU A 80 19.96 2.21 -0.07
N GLN A 81 18.69 2.54 0.00
CA GLN A 81 18.10 3.73 -0.60
C GLN A 81 17.11 4.37 0.39
N GLN A 82 16.98 5.68 0.33
CA GLN A 82 16.04 6.44 1.16
C GLN A 82 15.15 7.32 0.29
N SER A 83 13.86 7.38 0.65
CA SER A 83 12.93 8.37 0.08
C SER A 83 13.16 9.73 0.72
N SER A 84 13.00 10.82 -0.02
CA SER A 84 13.03 12.19 0.51
C SER A 84 11.94 12.48 1.55
N SER A 85 10.86 11.73 1.56
CA SER A 85 9.78 11.84 2.55
C SER A 85 10.09 11.17 3.90
N VAL A 86 11.18 10.43 4.02
CA VAL A 86 11.54 9.64 5.21
C VAL A 86 12.85 10.15 5.79
N MET A 87 12.92 10.37 7.08
CA MET A 87 14.08 11.03 7.74
C MET A 87 15.24 10.07 8.06
N ALA A 88 15.07 8.76 7.87
CA ALA A 88 16.13 7.78 8.12
C ALA A 88 15.99 6.56 7.20
N PRO A 89 17.11 5.95 6.74
CA PRO A 89 17.07 4.72 5.95
C PRO A 89 16.71 3.50 6.84
N GLY A 90 16.23 2.43 6.18
CA GLY A 90 15.87 1.18 6.85
C GLY A 90 14.37 0.95 6.96
N THR A 91 13.98 -0.02 7.79
CA THR A 91 12.58 -0.46 7.96
C THR A 91 12.24 -0.62 9.44
N LEU A 92 10.97 -0.85 9.77
CA LEU A 92 10.55 -1.21 11.12
C LEU A 92 11.19 -2.56 11.52
N LYS A 93 11.67 -2.64 12.76
CA LYS A 93 12.22 -3.90 13.27
C LYS A 93 11.18 -5.01 13.18
N GLY A 94 11.56 -6.16 12.60
CA GLY A 94 10.68 -7.31 12.40
C GLY A 94 9.78 -7.23 11.15
N ALA A 95 9.78 -6.12 10.42
CA ALA A 95 9.01 -6.03 9.19
C ALA A 95 9.55 -6.97 8.10
N VAL A 96 8.64 -7.45 7.27
CA VAL A 96 8.91 -8.30 6.11
C VAL A 96 8.67 -7.50 4.82
N SER A 97 9.54 -7.69 3.84
CA SER A 97 9.42 -7.02 2.53
C SER A 97 8.33 -7.67 1.70
N LEU A 98 7.36 -6.87 1.27
CA LEU A 98 6.36 -7.22 0.27
C LEU A 98 6.11 -5.99 -0.62
N PRO A 99 7.02 -5.68 -1.55
CA PRO A 99 6.90 -4.51 -2.41
C PRO A 99 5.56 -4.44 -3.12
N GLY A 100 4.89 -3.30 -3.04
CA GLY A 100 3.57 -3.09 -3.64
C GLY A 100 3.53 -3.37 -5.15
N GLN A 101 4.64 -3.15 -5.84
CA GLN A 101 4.78 -3.47 -7.26
C GLN A 101 4.76 -5.00 -7.57
N TRP A 102 4.95 -5.87 -6.57
CA TRP A 102 4.91 -7.31 -6.78
C TRP A 102 3.49 -7.85 -6.92
N VAL A 103 2.49 -7.13 -6.44
CA VAL A 103 1.08 -7.58 -6.50
C VAL A 103 0.46 -7.38 -7.89
N THR A 104 1.13 -6.65 -8.78
CA THR A 104 0.71 -6.46 -10.16
C THR A 104 1.69 -7.12 -11.15
N GLU A 105 1.22 -7.40 -12.37
CA GLU A 105 2.06 -7.84 -13.46
C GLU A 105 2.89 -6.66 -13.99
N ASN A 106 4.14 -6.92 -14.35
CA ASN A 106 5.05 -5.93 -14.92
C ASN A 106 5.15 -4.61 -14.12
N SER A 107 5.01 -4.70 -12.78
CA SER A 107 5.12 -3.56 -11.85
C SER A 107 4.16 -2.40 -12.13
N GLY A 108 2.94 -2.69 -12.54
CA GLY A 108 1.92 -1.68 -12.80
C GLY A 108 0.82 -2.09 -13.79
N GLY A 109 0.82 -3.35 -14.22
CA GLY A 109 -0.24 -3.94 -15.01
C GLY A 109 -1.43 -4.42 -14.17
N HIS A 110 -2.13 -5.41 -14.66
CA HIS A 110 -3.23 -6.06 -13.94
C HIS A 110 -2.75 -6.68 -12.63
N PHE A 111 -3.65 -6.83 -11.68
CA PHE A 111 -3.37 -7.63 -10.50
C PHE A 111 -3.01 -9.06 -10.89
N ARG A 112 -2.07 -9.64 -10.16
CA ARG A 112 -1.78 -11.06 -10.33
C ARG A 112 -3.00 -11.91 -9.94
N PRO A 113 -3.15 -13.13 -10.48
CA PRO A 113 -4.19 -14.05 -10.05
C PRO A 113 -4.16 -14.28 -8.53
N ALA A 114 -5.33 -14.48 -7.92
CA ALA A 114 -5.47 -14.66 -6.46
C ALA A 114 -4.53 -15.74 -5.90
N SER A 115 -4.33 -16.84 -6.63
CA SER A 115 -3.42 -17.91 -6.22
C SER A 115 -1.95 -17.49 -6.15
N ALA A 116 -1.51 -16.57 -7.02
CA ALA A 116 -0.17 -15.99 -6.97
C ALA A 116 -0.04 -14.97 -5.83
N LEU A 117 -1.07 -14.14 -5.62
CA LEU A 117 -1.14 -13.20 -4.51
C LEU A 117 -1.08 -13.89 -3.15
N GLN A 118 -1.81 -15.00 -2.98
CA GLN A 118 -1.74 -15.83 -1.78
C GLN A 118 -0.32 -16.36 -1.51
N LYS A 119 0.37 -16.82 -2.55
CA LYS A 119 1.77 -17.27 -2.44
C LYS A 119 2.71 -16.15 -2.01
N LEU A 120 2.52 -14.92 -2.52
CA LEU A 120 3.32 -13.76 -2.12
C LEU A 120 3.13 -13.45 -0.63
N LEU A 121 1.90 -13.47 -0.11
CA LEU A 121 1.64 -13.28 1.31
C LEU A 121 2.23 -14.42 2.15
N ALA A 122 2.12 -15.65 1.69
CA ALA A 122 2.69 -16.82 2.38
C ALA A 122 4.22 -16.73 2.49
N VAL A 123 4.91 -16.28 1.43
CA VAL A 123 6.37 -16.02 1.46
C VAL A 123 6.73 -14.91 2.46
N ALA A 124 5.85 -13.93 2.64
CA ALA A 124 6.00 -12.91 3.68
C ALA A 124 5.63 -13.41 5.10
N GLY A 125 5.35 -14.70 5.27
CA GLY A 125 4.98 -15.30 6.56
C GLY A 125 3.55 -14.97 7.01
N VAL A 126 2.68 -14.56 6.10
CA VAL A 126 1.32 -14.12 6.41
C VAL A 126 0.31 -15.16 5.93
N GLY A 127 -0.44 -15.72 6.86
CA GLY A 127 -1.56 -16.61 6.60
C GLY A 127 -2.92 -15.90 6.63
N PRO A 128 -4.02 -16.58 6.24
CA PRO A 128 -5.36 -15.98 6.14
C PRO A 128 -5.91 -15.37 7.44
N ALA A 129 -5.49 -15.88 8.58
CA ALA A 129 -5.92 -15.45 9.91
C ALA A 129 -4.90 -14.55 10.63
N SER A 130 -3.84 -14.13 9.94
CA SER A 130 -2.80 -13.30 10.56
C SER A 130 -3.29 -11.88 10.80
N ASP A 131 -3.09 -11.37 12.01
CA ASP A 131 -3.16 -9.95 12.28
C ASP A 131 -1.97 -9.26 11.61
N MET A 132 -2.24 -8.29 10.75
CA MET A 132 -1.19 -7.62 10.00
C MET A 132 -1.49 -6.13 9.77
N PHE A 133 -0.44 -5.40 9.50
CA PHE A 133 -0.55 -4.06 8.95
C PHE A 133 0.46 -3.84 7.83
N VAL A 134 0.10 -2.95 6.93
CA VAL A 134 0.91 -2.60 5.77
C VAL A 134 1.32 -1.14 5.87
N PHE A 135 2.57 -0.84 5.53
CA PHE A 135 3.12 0.51 5.48
C PHE A 135 4.07 0.67 4.29
N CYS A 136 4.38 1.91 3.93
CA CYS A 136 5.43 2.23 2.95
C CYS A 136 6.17 3.52 3.33
N ASN A 137 6.34 4.47 2.41
CA ASN A 137 6.85 5.81 2.75
C ASN A 137 5.72 6.75 3.19
N THR A 138 4.59 6.80 2.45
CA THR A 138 3.50 7.78 2.55
C THR A 138 2.12 7.18 2.25
N GLY A 139 1.92 5.89 2.46
CA GLY A 139 0.65 5.18 2.28
C GLY A 139 0.34 4.64 0.86
N HIS A 140 0.87 5.24 -0.20
CA HIS A 140 0.47 4.91 -1.58
C HIS A 140 0.71 3.45 -2.00
N TRP A 141 1.92 2.92 -1.85
CA TRP A 141 2.18 1.50 -2.14
C TRP A 141 1.53 0.58 -1.11
N ALA A 142 1.44 1.04 0.13
CA ALA A 142 0.81 0.28 1.19
C ALA A 142 -0.70 0.09 0.94
N SER A 143 -1.39 1.10 0.41
CA SER A 143 -2.81 0.98 0.08
C SER A 143 -3.09 -0.09 -0.98
N LEU A 144 -2.19 -0.24 -1.97
CA LEU A 144 -2.30 -1.28 -2.98
C LEU A 144 -2.16 -2.69 -2.37
N THR A 145 -1.15 -2.90 -1.52
CA THR A 145 -0.94 -4.18 -0.83
C THR A 145 -2.07 -4.47 0.16
N TRP A 146 -2.56 -3.43 0.87
CA TRP A 146 -3.73 -3.54 1.73
C TRP A 146 -4.98 -3.96 0.95
N PHE A 147 -5.25 -3.33 -0.21
CA PHE A 147 -6.37 -3.67 -1.07
C PHE A 147 -6.33 -5.13 -1.52
N VAL A 148 -5.16 -5.61 -1.94
CA VAL A 148 -4.97 -7.00 -2.30
C VAL A 148 -5.29 -7.93 -1.13
N ALA A 149 -4.75 -7.68 0.04
CA ALA A 149 -4.97 -8.54 1.20
C ALA A 149 -6.44 -8.47 1.67
N SER A 150 -7.01 -7.26 1.83
CA SER A 150 -8.36 -7.04 2.35
C SER A 150 -9.44 -7.44 1.34
N GLU A 151 -9.38 -6.88 0.12
CA GLU A 151 -10.50 -6.92 -0.81
C GLU A 151 -10.42 -8.08 -1.81
N LEU A 152 -9.21 -8.42 -2.28
CA LEU A 152 -9.05 -9.52 -3.24
C LEU A 152 -8.88 -10.87 -2.55
N LEU A 153 -8.21 -10.92 -1.40
CA LEU A 153 -7.94 -12.18 -0.68
C LEU A 153 -8.79 -12.36 0.58
N GLY A 154 -9.55 -11.34 0.98
CA GLY A 154 -10.51 -11.42 2.07
C GLY A 154 -9.91 -11.50 3.48
N HIS A 155 -8.66 -11.06 3.69
CA HIS A 155 -8.05 -10.97 5.00
C HIS A 155 -8.75 -9.89 5.85
N LYS A 156 -9.46 -10.29 6.89
CA LYS A 156 -10.26 -9.37 7.72
C LYS A 156 -9.43 -8.60 8.76
N GLN A 157 -8.22 -9.08 9.07
CA GLN A 157 -7.35 -8.53 10.11
C GLN A 157 -6.20 -7.70 9.54
N VAL A 158 -6.36 -7.14 8.34
CA VAL A 158 -5.36 -6.26 7.73
C VAL A 158 -5.72 -4.80 7.91
N ARG A 159 -4.75 -3.98 8.36
CA ARG A 159 -4.91 -2.54 8.53
C ARG A 159 -3.84 -1.76 7.79
N LEU A 160 -4.14 -0.53 7.44
CA LEU A 160 -3.25 0.38 6.74
C LEU A 160 -2.64 1.41 7.70
N TYR A 161 -1.33 1.47 7.78
CA TYR A 161 -0.63 2.59 8.36
C TYR A 161 -0.37 3.63 7.26
N ASP A 162 -1.32 4.53 7.07
CA ASP A 162 -1.31 5.52 5.99
C ASP A 162 -0.14 6.51 6.15
N GLY A 163 0.08 7.06 7.34
CA GLY A 163 1.22 7.95 7.62
C GLY A 163 2.60 7.32 7.36
N SER A 164 2.70 6.00 7.47
CA SER A 164 3.86 5.20 7.07
C SER A 164 5.17 5.68 7.69
N LEU A 165 6.31 5.49 6.99
CA LEU A 165 7.61 5.86 7.54
C LEU A 165 7.86 7.37 7.55
N ALA A 166 7.15 8.16 6.74
CA ALA A 166 7.21 9.61 6.83
C ALA A 166 6.75 10.08 8.22
N ASP A 167 5.59 9.60 8.67
CA ASP A 167 5.04 9.88 10.00
C ASP A 167 5.92 9.26 11.11
N TRP A 168 6.26 7.97 10.97
CA TRP A 168 7.09 7.26 11.95
C TRP A 168 8.43 7.95 12.23
N THR A 169 9.14 8.37 11.19
CA THR A 169 10.47 8.98 11.34
C THR A 169 10.40 10.44 11.77
N ALA A 170 9.35 11.18 11.44
CA ALA A 170 9.11 12.54 11.94
C ALA A 170 8.90 12.54 13.46
N ILE A 171 8.05 11.65 13.96
CA ILE A 171 7.79 11.49 15.40
C ILE A 171 9.03 11.00 16.14
N ARG A 172 9.83 10.12 15.53
CA ARG A 172 11.11 9.68 16.10
C ARG A 172 12.08 10.83 16.29
N SER A 173 12.14 11.78 15.36
CA SER A 173 12.98 12.97 15.50
C SER A 173 12.60 13.80 16.73
N ALA A 174 11.34 13.68 17.20
CA ALA A 174 10.87 14.23 18.46
C ALA A 174 11.10 13.29 19.68
N GLY A 175 11.80 12.15 19.50
CA GLY A 175 12.13 11.24 20.60
C GLY A 175 11.06 10.20 20.96
N THR A 176 10.03 10.03 20.18
CA THR A 176 8.82 9.26 20.55
C THR A 176 8.62 7.91 19.85
N SER A 177 9.44 7.55 18.86
CA SER A 177 9.35 6.26 18.17
C SER A 177 10.69 5.52 18.11
N GLU A 178 10.64 4.19 17.89
CA GLU A 178 11.85 3.37 17.73
C GLU A 178 12.61 3.70 16.43
N PRO A 179 13.95 3.57 16.42
CA PRO A 179 14.76 3.73 15.22
C PRO A 179 14.41 2.67 14.16
N LEU A 180 14.57 3.04 12.89
CA LEU A 180 14.55 2.08 11.80
C LEU A 180 15.77 1.18 11.84
N VAL A 181 15.62 -0.05 11.35
CA VAL A 181 16.69 -1.04 11.25
C VAL A 181 17.16 -1.13 9.80
N GLN A 182 18.42 -0.86 9.56
CA GLN A 182 19.06 -1.16 8.28
C GLN A 182 19.39 -2.66 8.24
N LYS A 183 18.91 -3.33 7.20
CA LYS A 183 19.22 -4.76 6.96
C LYS A 183 20.62 -4.94 6.41
N ILE A 184 21.07 -3.98 5.58
CA ILE A 184 22.42 -3.93 5.03
C ILE A 184 23.01 -2.55 5.36
N ARG A 185 24.21 -2.55 5.93
CA ARG A 185 25.03 -1.35 6.15
C ARG A 185 26.23 -1.42 5.21
N LEU A 186 26.51 -0.31 4.53
CA LEU A 186 27.60 -0.22 3.56
C LEU A 186 28.87 0.42 4.14
N ASN A 187 28.86 0.78 5.42
CA ASN A 187 29.96 1.37 6.18
C ASN A 187 30.30 0.54 7.41
#